data_e45107096dba84adf339c93bc6fa933d
#
_entry.id   e45107096dba84adf339c93bc6fa933d
#
_cell.length_a   1.000
_cell.length_b   1.000
_cell.length_c   1.000
_cell.angle_alpha   90.00
_cell.angle_beta   90.00
_cell.angle_gamma   90.00
#
_symmetry.space_group_name_H-M   'P 1'
#
loop_
_entity.id
_entity.type
_entity.pdbx_description
1 polymer ?
#
loop_
_entity_poly.entity_id
_entity_poly.type
_entity_poly.pdbx_seq_one_letter_code
_entity_poly.pdbx_strand_id
1 'polypeptide(L)'
;MTKRSNFMRSAALAAVLGISAVGSIVAISTPASAAQEVHIVEGYALQGFDPVAYFTVGAPTPGNSEFKAEHGGATYRFASAENRDLFNSNPEKYAPQYGGFCAFGAAMGRKFGADPQAWRIVDDKLYLNLNKEIQQRWVADIPGFIRGADHNWEIIETIEDAKLADEKMAPKGLTIGAQ
;
A
#
# COMPACT_ATOMS: atom_id res chain seq x y z
N MET A 1 -25.82 -82.20 7.41
CA MET A 1 -24.73 -82.70 8.25
C MET A 1 -24.04 -81.47 8.81
N THR A 2 -24.42 -81.20 10.07
CA THR A 2 -23.63 -81.20 11.30
C THR A 2 -22.28 -80.48 11.18
N LYS A 3 -21.98 -79.41 11.92
CA LYS A 3 -21.89 -79.36 13.38
C LYS A 3 -21.74 -77.89 13.84
N ARG A 4 -22.47 -77.56 14.90
CA ARG A 4 -22.29 -76.43 15.80
C ARG A 4 -20.93 -76.49 16.50
N SER A 5 -20.36 -75.37 16.82
CA SER A 5 -19.65 -75.20 18.08
C SER A 5 -19.63 -73.73 18.51
N ASN A 6 -20.34 -73.49 19.58
CA ASN A 6 -20.22 -72.26 20.41
C ASN A 6 -18.90 -72.34 21.17
N PHE A 7 -18.23 -71.21 21.33
CA PHE A 7 -17.43 -70.99 22.54
C PHE A 7 -17.53 -69.56 23.01
N MET A 8 -17.82 -69.46 24.27
CA MET A 8 -18.13 -68.26 25.06
C MET A 8 -16.87 -67.59 25.59
N ARG A 9 -17.03 -66.29 25.85
CA ARG A 9 -16.43 -65.50 26.95
C ARG A 9 -14.96 -65.07 26.80
N SER A 10 -14.75 -63.76 26.77
CA SER A 10 -14.36 -63.02 27.99
C SER A 10 -14.33 -61.51 27.71
N ALA A 11 -14.99 -60.78 28.57
CA ALA A 11 -14.96 -59.34 28.68
C ALA A 11 -13.59 -58.90 29.24
N ALA A 12 -12.91 -58.02 28.56
CA ALA A 12 -11.84 -57.22 29.16
C ALA A 12 -12.16 -55.75 28.98
N LEU A 13 -12.56 -55.16 30.05
CA LEU A 13 -12.82 -53.71 30.19
C LEU A 13 -11.44 -53.03 30.29
N ALA A 14 -10.99 -52.38 29.25
CA ALA A 14 -9.82 -51.50 29.29
C ALA A 14 -10.30 -50.06 29.26
N ALA A 15 -10.29 -49.44 30.43
CA ALA A 15 -10.48 -48.00 30.57
C ALA A 15 -9.27 -47.29 30.01
N VAL A 16 -9.42 -46.67 28.82
CA VAL A 16 -8.43 -45.73 28.28
C VAL A 16 -8.78 -44.36 28.82
N LEU A 17 -7.99 -43.87 29.76
CA LEU A 17 -7.95 -42.48 30.20
C LEU A 17 -7.50 -41.61 29.01
N GLY A 18 -8.45 -40.97 28.37
CA GLY A 18 -8.17 -39.96 27.36
C GLY A 18 -7.58 -38.70 27.99
N ILE A 19 -6.29 -38.51 27.85
CA ILE A 19 -5.65 -37.23 28.13
C ILE A 19 -6.01 -36.30 26.97
N SER A 20 -7.02 -35.47 27.14
CA SER A 20 -7.32 -34.37 26.24
C SER A 20 -6.25 -33.28 26.44
N ALA A 21 -5.18 -33.32 25.67
CA ALA A 21 -4.28 -32.20 25.55
C ALA A 21 -4.99 -31.07 24.79
N VAL A 22 -5.59 -30.15 25.51
CA VAL A 22 -6.06 -28.88 24.96
C VAL A 22 -4.82 -28.08 24.59
N GLY A 23 -4.35 -28.25 23.37
CA GLY A 23 -3.30 -27.41 22.80
C GLY A 23 -3.86 -26.00 22.62
N SER A 24 -3.51 -25.08 23.53
CA SER A 24 -3.75 -23.67 23.34
C SER A 24 -2.96 -23.22 22.11
N ILE A 25 -3.65 -22.98 20.99
CA ILE A 25 -3.09 -22.31 19.84
C ILE A 25 -2.88 -20.87 20.25
N VAL A 26 -1.66 -20.51 20.64
CA VAL A 26 -1.27 -19.12 20.78
C VAL A 26 -1.27 -18.56 19.36
N ALA A 27 -2.32 -17.85 19.00
CA ALA A 27 -2.33 -17.05 17.79
C ALA A 27 -1.26 -15.97 17.95
N ILE A 28 -0.12 -16.16 17.28
CA ILE A 28 0.90 -15.12 17.16
C ILE A 28 0.27 -14.08 16.23
N SER A 29 -0.35 -13.05 16.83
CA SER A 29 -0.75 -11.85 16.10
C SER A 29 0.56 -11.19 15.65
N THR A 30 0.92 -11.36 14.38
CA THR A 30 1.91 -10.48 13.75
C THR A 30 1.36 -9.06 13.86
N PRO A 31 2.14 -8.09 14.39
CA PRO A 31 1.70 -6.72 14.34
C PRO A 31 1.41 -6.38 12.88
N ALA A 32 0.18 -5.98 12.58
CA ALA A 32 -0.12 -5.39 11.29
C ALA A 32 0.83 -4.20 11.17
N SER A 33 1.81 -4.28 10.25
CA SER A 33 2.59 -3.11 9.86
C SER A 33 1.57 -2.04 9.50
N ALA A 34 1.65 -0.88 10.13
CA ALA A 34 0.78 0.23 9.77
C ALA A 34 0.96 0.44 8.26
N ALA A 35 -0.10 0.24 7.50
CA ALA A 35 -0.03 0.39 6.05
C ALA A 35 0.34 1.84 5.73
N GLN A 36 1.23 2.03 4.77
CA GLN A 36 1.54 3.34 4.23
C GLN A 36 0.26 4.02 3.79
N GLU A 37 0.04 5.28 4.19
CA GLU A 37 -1.14 6.01 3.75
C GLU A 37 -1.07 6.31 2.25
N VAL A 38 -2.16 6.02 1.54
CA VAL A 38 -2.32 6.34 0.12
C VAL A 38 -3.33 7.47 -0.03
N HIS A 39 -3.02 8.45 -0.90
CA HIS A 39 -3.93 9.54 -1.23
C HIS A 39 -5.10 9.02 -2.06
N ILE A 40 -6.26 8.95 -1.42
CA ILE A 40 -7.50 8.44 -2.01
C ILE A 40 -8.48 9.60 -2.22
N VAL A 41 -9.00 9.73 -3.43
CA VAL A 41 -10.06 10.67 -3.80
C VAL A 41 -11.19 9.88 -4.44
N GLU A 42 -12.41 10.09 -3.99
CA GLU A 42 -13.61 9.38 -4.46
C GLU A 42 -13.46 7.84 -4.45
N GLY A 43 -12.69 7.32 -3.47
CA GLY A 43 -12.47 5.88 -3.28
C GLY A 43 -11.35 5.27 -4.14
N TYR A 44 -10.59 6.10 -4.88
CA TYR A 44 -9.52 5.62 -5.75
C TYR A 44 -8.20 6.33 -5.51
N ALA A 45 -7.10 5.57 -5.59
CA ALA A 45 -5.76 6.13 -5.74
C ALA A 45 -5.65 6.89 -7.06
N LEU A 46 -4.76 7.89 -7.13
CA LEU A 46 -4.55 8.71 -8.33
C LEU A 46 -5.84 9.32 -8.91
N GLN A 47 -6.86 9.55 -8.08
CA GLN A 47 -8.17 10.06 -8.53
C GLN A 47 -8.79 9.20 -9.65
N GLY A 48 -8.46 7.90 -9.69
CA GLY A 48 -8.93 6.97 -10.70
C GLY A 48 -8.19 7.02 -12.04
N PHE A 49 -7.07 7.74 -12.15
CA PHE A 49 -6.18 7.65 -13.30
C PHE A 49 -5.36 6.36 -13.27
N ASP A 50 -5.00 5.87 -14.45
CA ASP A 50 -4.22 4.65 -14.65
C ASP A 50 -2.73 4.88 -14.36
N PRO A 51 -2.15 4.26 -13.31
CA PRO A 51 -0.74 4.46 -12.98
C PRO A 51 0.21 3.91 -14.04
N VAL A 52 -0.18 2.87 -14.79
CA VAL A 52 0.66 2.25 -15.83
C VAL A 52 0.74 3.15 -17.07
N ALA A 53 -0.33 3.89 -17.36
CA ALA A 53 -0.38 4.76 -18.53
C ALA A 53 0.67 5.89 -18.50
N TYR A 54 1.09 6.34 -17.33
CA TYR A 54 2.19 7.32 -17.23
C TYR A 54 3.50 6.78 -17.81
N PHE A 55 3.74 5.47 -17.71
CA PHE A 55 4.95 4.81 -18.22
C PHE A 55 4.79 4.36 -19.68
N THR A 56 3.61 3.92 -20.07
CA THR A 56 3.39 3.29 -21.39
C THR A 56 2.90 4.28 -22.44
N VAL A 57 2.07 5.23 -22.03
CA VAL A 57 1.51 6.27 -22.92
C VAL A 57 2.23 7.60 -22.76
N GLY A 58 2.85 7.85 -21.57
CA GLY A 58 3.48 9.12 -21.25
C GLY A 58 2.47 10.23 -20.96
N ALA A 59 1.26 9.87 -20.52
CA ALA A 59 0.20 10.83 -20.23
C ALA A 59 -0.76 10.29 -19.15
N PRO A 60 -1.34 11.18 -18.31
CA PRO A 60 -2.42 10.82 -17.41
C PRO A 60 -3.63 10.34 -18.21
N THR A 61 -4.01 9.10 -18.01
CA THR A 61 -5.12 8.45 -18.72
C THR A 61 -6.17 8.02 -17.69
N PRO A 62 -7.44 8.41 -17.85
CA PRO A 62 -8.50 7.96 -16.95
C PRO A 62 -8.63 6.44 -16.95
N GLY A 63 -8.74 5.84 -15.78
CA GLY A 63 -9.04 4.42 -15.64
C GLY A 63 -10.53 4.12 -15.83
N ASN A 64 -10.82 2.89 -16.25
CA ASN A 64 -12.17 2.35 -16.36
C ASN A 64 -12.55 1.61 -15.07
N SER A 65 -13.82 1.66 -14.68
CA SER A 65 -14.34 0.94 -13.50
C SER A 65 -14.33 -0.58 -13.65
N GLU A 66 -14.22 -1.11 -14.88
CA GLU A 66 -14.12 -2.55 -15.16
C GLU A 66 -12.74 -3.13 -14.79
N PHE A 67 -11.69 -2.32 -14.88
CA PHE A 67 -10.31 -2.76 -14.63
C PHE A 67 -9.78 -2.14 -13.36
N LYS A 68 -9.75 -2.93 -12.29
CA LYS A 68 -9.30 -2.50 -10.96
C LYS A 68 -8.31 -3.48 -10.34
N ALA A 69 -7.46 -2.99 -9.45
CA ALA A 69 -6.63 -3.78 -8.57
C ALA A 69 -6.47 -3.08 -7.23
N GLU A 70 -6.20 -3.88 -6.19
CA GLU A 70 -5.91 -3.39 -4.84
C GLU A 70 -4.41 -3.45 -4.57
N HIS A 71 -3.85 -2.38 -4.03
CA HIS A 71 -2.47 -2.34 -3.58
C HIS A 71 -2.28 -1.27 -2.50
N GLY A 72 -1.51 -1.57 -1.45
CA GLY A 72 -1.24 -0.63 -0.37
C GLY A 72 -2.49 -0.13 0.36
N GLY A 73 -3.58 -0.91 0.39
CA GLY A 73 -4.85 -0.52 1.00
C GLY A 73 -5.71 0.43 0.15
N ALA A 74 -5.36 0.62 -1.13
CA ALA A 74 -6.08 1.50 -2.04
C ALA A 74 -6.50 0.78 -3.33
N THR A 75 -7.62 1.20 -3.90
CA THR A 75 -8.13 0.73 -5.19
C THR A 75 -7.57 1.58 -6.32
N TYR A 76 -6.90 0.95 -7.27
CA TYR A 76 -6.42 1.54 -8.51
C TYR A 76 -7.34 1.19 -9.67
N ARG A 77 -7.47 2.11 -10.65
CA ARG A 77 -8.22 1.91 -11.88
C ARG A 77 -7.27 1.94 -13.08
N PHE A 78 -7.61 1.18 -14.11
CA PHE A 78 -6.77 1.04 -15.31
C PHE A 78 -7.58 1.31 -16.56
N ALA A 79 -6.93 1.81 -17.60
CA ALA A 79 -7.56 2.05 -18.89
C ALA A 79 -7.85 0.75 -19.65
N SER A 80 -7.10 -0.33 -19.35
CA SER A 80 -7.26 -1.63 -19.99
C SER A 80 -6.93 -2.79 -19.04
N ALA A 81 -7.31 -4.00 -19.45
CA ALA A 81 -6.96 -5.23 -18.74
C ALA A 81 -5.44 -5.45 -18.74
N GLU A 82 -4.75 -5.14 -19.83
CA GLU A 82 -3.30 -5.27 -19.98
C GLU A 82 -2.57 -4.40 -18.95
N ASN A 83 -3.00 -3.15 -18.77
CA ASN A 83 -2.40 -2.25 -17.79
C ASN A 83 -2.64 -2.75 -16.35
N ARG A 84 -3.85 -3.23 -16.04
CA ARG A 84 -4.13 -3.88 -14.76
C ARG A 84 -3.20 -5.09 -14.52
N ASP A 85 -2.99 -5.92 -15.51
CA ASP A 85 -2.18 -7.13 -15.39
C ASP A 85 -0.69 -6.79 -15.26
N LEU A 86 -0.20 -5.74 -15.94
CA LEU A 86 1.13 -5.17 -15.74
C LEU A 86 1.30 -4.65 -14.31
N PHE A 87 0.32 -3.92 -13.79
CA PHE A 87 0.35 -3.45 -12.40
C PHE A 87 0.37 -4.62 -11.42
N ASN A 88 -0.50 -5.62 -11.58
CA ASN A 88 -0.55 -6.79 -10.71
C ASN A 88 0.77 -7.58 -10.69
N SER A 89 1.51 -7.59 -11.80
CA SER A 89 2.80 -8.26 -11.89
C SER A 89 3.92 -7.55 -11.12
N ASN A 90 3.85 -6.23 -11.01
CA ASN A 90 4.83 -5.41 -10.29
C ASN A 90 4.23 -4.06 -9.84
N PRO A 91 3.39 -4.07 -8.78
CA PRO A 91 2.74 -2.85 -8.30
C PRO A 91 3.73 -1.75 -7.91
N GLU A 92 4.84 -2.12 -7.26
CA GLU A 92 5.86 -1.18 -6.78
C GLU A 92 6.49 -0.34 -7.90
N LYS A 93 6.54 -0.90 -9.12
CA LYS A 93 7.05 -0.18 -10.28
C LYS A 93 6.13 0.96 -10.71
N TYR A 94 4.82 0.73 -10.63
CA TYR A 94 3.82 1.62 -11.22
C TYR A 94 3.10 2.50 -10.20
N ALA A 95 3.03 2.07 -8.94
CA ALA A 95 2.45 2.89 -7.90
C ALA A 95 3.23 4.21 -7.74
N PRO A 96 2.53 5.33 -7.52
CA PRO A 96 3.20 6.60 -7.33
C PRO A 96 3.98 6.61 -6.02
N GLN A 97 5.11 7.32 -6.02
CA GLN A 97 5.91 7.51 -4.81
C GLN A 97 5.11 8.31 -3.78
N TYR A 98 5.47 8.14 -2.52
CA TYR A 98 4.83 8.81 -1.37
C TYR A 98 3.32 8.61 -1.31
N GLY A 99 2.84 7.40 -1.62
CA GLY A 99 1.41 7.07 -1.62
C GLY A 99 0.57 7.92 -2.57
N GLY A 100 1.16 8.58 -3.56
CA GLY A 100 0.47 9.48 -4.47
C GLY A 100 0.21 10.89 -3.91
N PHE A 101 0.77 11.21 -2.75
CA PHE A 101 0.82 12.58 -2.25
C PHE A 101 1.81 13.44 -3.02
N CYS A 102 1.72 14.76 -2.84
CA CYS A 102 2.61 15.73 -3.46
C CYS A 102 4.06 15.54 -3.03
N ALA A 103 4.97 15.25 -3.98
CA ALA A 103 6.39 15.02 -3.71
C ALA A 103 7.08 16.25 -3.11
N PHE A 104 6.71 17.47 -3.55
CA PHE A 104 7.19 18.70 -2.92
C PHE A 104 6.70 18.81 -1.47
N GLY A 105 5.43 18.43 -1.21
CA GLY A 105 4.88 18.40 0.13
C GLY A 105 5.61 17.40 1.03
N ALA A 106 5.89 16.19 0.54
CA ALA A 106 6.66 15.19 1.26
C ALA A 106 8.07 15.69 1.64
N ALA A 107 8.73 16.40 0.73
CA ALA A 107 10.01 17.06 1.02
C ALA A 107 9.91 18.14 2.12
N MET A 108 8.72 18.68 2.35
CA MET A 108 8.44 19.63 3.44
C MET A 108 7.88 18.93 4.70
N GLY A 109 7.86 17.59 4.74
CA GLY A 109 7.27 16.83 5.84
C GLY A 109 5.75 16.97 5.94
N ARG A 110 5.07 17.15 4.82
CA ARG A 110 3.61 17.34 4.73
C ARG A 110 3.01 16.42 3.67
N LYS A 111 1.75 16.03 3.89
CA LYS A 111 0.95 15.31 2.93
C LYS A 111 -0.08 16.24 2.31
N PHE A 112 0.16 16.68 1.10
CA PHE A 112 -0.82 17.43 0.31
C PHE A 112 -1.33 16.53 -0.79
N GLY A 113 -2.61 16.66 -1.14
CA GLY A 113 -3.16 16.02 -2.32
C GLY A 113 -2.33 16.37 -3.56
N ALA A 114 -2.43 15.59 -4.60
CA ALA A 114 -1.71 15.82 -5.85
C ALA A 114 -2.66 15.88 -7.04
N ASP A 115 -2.28 16.65 -8.04
CA ASP A 115 -2.96 16.71 -9.33
C ASP A 115 -2.37 15.64 -10.26
N PRO A 116 -3.17 14.69 -10.78
CA PRO A 116 -2.70 13.70 -11.75
C PRO A 116 -2.05 14.29 -12.99
N GLN A 117 -2.36 15.56 -13.34
CA GLN A 117 -1.74 16.27 -14.45
C GLN A 117 -0.34 16.83 -14.10
N ALA A 118 -0.02 16.99 -12.82
CA ALA A 118 1.26 17.53 -12.35
C ALA A 118 2.23 16.41 -11.97
N TRP A 119 2.64 15.61 -12.94
CA TRP A 119 3.43 14.40 -12.77
C TRP A 119 4.79 14.46 -13.44
N ARG A 120 5.70 13.58 -13.00
CA ARG A 120 6.97 13.29 -13.66
C ARG A 120 7.47 11.90 -13.32
N ILE A 121 8.10 11.23 -14.29
CA ILE A 121 8.90 10.03 -14.05
C ILE A 121 10.35 10.44 -13.91
N VAL A 122 11.00 10.00 -12.83
CA VAL A 122 12.41 10.17 -12.54
C VAL A 122 12.95 8.82 -12.08
N ASP A 123 14.00 8.31 -12.73
CA ASP A 123 14.61 7.00 -12.40
C ASP A 123 13.57 5.87 -12.28
N ASP A 124 12.71 5.76 -13.31
CA ASP A 124 11.61 4.80 -13.39
C ASP A 124 10.58 4.84 -12.23
N LYS A 125 10.47 5.96 -11.52
CA LYS A 125 9.51 6.20 -10.45
C LYS A 125 8.56 7.33 -10.80
N LEU A 126 7.27 7.15 -10.49
CA LEU A 126 6.22 8.15 -10.73
C LEU A 126 6.10 9.10 -9.54
N TYR A 127 6.30 10.38 -9.77
CA TYR A 127 6.12 11.45 -8.79
C TYR A 127 4.98 12.36 -9.21
N LEU A 128 4.17 12.78 -8.24
CA LEU A 128 3.08 13.72 -8.42
C LEU A 128 3.35 15.00 -7.62
N ASN A 129 2.74 16.09 -8.03
CA ASN A 129 2.80 17.36 -7.31
C ASN A 129 1.39 17.95 -7.16
N LEU A 130 1.22 18.89 -6.22
CA LEU A 130 -0.07 19.53 -5.91
C LEU A 130 -0.73 20.16 -7.14
N ASN A 131 0.08 20.80 -7.99
CA ASN A 131 -0.33 21.44 -9.24
C ASN A 131 0.91 21.75 -10.09
N LYS A 132 0.71 22.30 -11.28
CA LYS A 132 1.81 22.65 -12.21
C LYS A 132 2.78 23.69 -11.65
N GLU A 133 2.32 24.66 -10.88
CA GLU A 133 3.18 25.67 -10.26
C GLU A 133 4.13 25.03 -9.24
N ILE A 134 3.61 24.19 -8.35
CA ILE A 134 4.42 23.46 -7.37
C ILE A 134 5.35 22.46 -8.07
N GLN A 135 4.91 21.82 -9.15
CA GLN A 135 5.79 20.98 -9.97
C GLN A 135 6.99 21.76 -10.52
N GLN A 136 6.80 23.00 -10.98
CA GLN A 136 7.92 23.83 -11.46
C GLN A 136 8.92 24.11 -10.34
N ARG A 137 8.47 24.38 -9.11
CA ARG A 137 9.35 24.54 -7.96
C ARG A 137 10.11 23.25 -7.65
N TRP A 138 9.45 22.11 -7.68
CA TRP A 138 10.05 20.81 -7.45
C TRP A 138 11.10 20.45 -8.52
N VAL A 139 10.84 20.80 -9.78
CA VAL A 139 11.77 20.55 -10.90
C VAL A 139 13.05 21.37 -10.80
N ALA A 140 13.08 22.47 -10.05
CA ALA A 140 14.27 23.29 -9.86
C ALA A 140 15.42 22.54 -9.15
N ASP A 141 15.09 21.58 -8.25
CA ASP A 141 16.06 20.69 -7.60
C ASP A 141 15.45 19.31 -7.30
N ILE A 142 15.19 18.53 -8.33
CA ILE A 142 14.59 17.19 -8.20
C ILE A 142 15.38 16.31 -7.22
N PRO A 143 16.73 16.16 -7.34
CA PRO A 143 17.46 15.28 -6.43
C PRO A 143 17.42 15.73 -4.97
N GLY A 144 17.45 17.05 -4.71
CA GLY A 144 17.34 17.59 -3.36
C GLY A 144 15.98 17.34 -2.74
N PHE A 145 14.92 17.59 -3.49
CA PHE A 145 13.55 17.34 -3.03
C PHE A 145 13.26 15.85 -2.85
N ILE A 146 13.76 14.96 -3.71
CA ILE A 146 13.61 13.51 -3.52
C ILE A 146 14.32 13.06 -2.24
N ARG A 147 15.59 13.46 -2.02
CA ARG A 147 16.29 13.10 -0.76
C ARG A 147 15.57 13.59 0.49
N GLY A 148 15.05 14.82 0.47
CA GLY A 148 14.28 15.37 1.58
C GLY A 148 12.96 14.61 1.79
N ALA A 149 12.28 14.28 0.71
CA ALA A 149 11.03 13.52 0.74
C ALA A 149 11.24 12.09 1.23
N ASP A 150 12.26 11.39 0.74
CA ASP A 150 12.58 10.02 1.18
C ASP A 150 12.83 9.97 2.69
N HIS A 151 13.64 10.91 3.22
CA HIS A 151 13.90 11.01 4.65
C HIS A 151 12.63 11.31 5.46
N ASN A 152 11.85 12.29 5.02
CA ASN A 152 10.64 12.68 5.74
C ASN A 152 9.55 11.60 5.64
N TRP A 153 9.47 10.89 4.51
CA TRP A 153 8.45 9.89 4.28
C TRP A 153 8.53 8.73 5.26
N GLU A 154 9.72 8.25 5.60
CA GLU A 154 9.94 7.24 6.65
C GLU A 154 9.29 7.62 7.99
N ILE A 155 9.15 8.93 8.25
CA ILE A 155 8.56 9.45 9.48
C ILE A 155 7.04 9.62 9.36
N ILE A 156 6.56 10.12 8.21
CA ILE A 156 5.17 10.58 8.06
C ILE A 156 4.26 9.58 7.35
N GLU A 157 4.79 8.55 6.70
CA GLU A 157 4.00 7.63 5.84
C GLU A 157 2.79 7.00 6.54
N THR A 158 2.90 6.72 7.85
CA THR A 158 1.84 6.11 8.67
C THR A 158 1.05 7.13 9.50
N ILE A 159 1.38 8.41 9.41
CA ILE A 159 0.70 9.48 10.14
C ILE A 159 -0.41 10.03 9.26
N GLU A 160 -1.64 10.05 9.75
CA GLU A 160 -2.77 10.64 9.03
C GLU A 160 -2.50 12.10 8.65
N ASP A 161 -2.84 12.49 7.43
CA ASP A 161 -2.66 13.85 6.89
C ASP A 161 -3.19 14.94 7.82
N ALA A 162 -4.39 14.74 8.38
CA ALA A 162 -4.99 15.68 9.32
C ALA A 162 -4.13 15.95 10.58
N LYS A 163 -3.34 14.95 11.01
CA LYS A 163 -2.45 15.09 12.18
C LYS A 163 -1.18 15.87 11.86
N LEU A 164 -0.73 15.82 10.60
CA LEU A 164 0.44 16.59 10.16
C LEU A 164 0.16 18.08 10.01
N ALA A 165 -1.12 18.48 9.87
CA ALA A 165 -1.54 19.87 9.82
C ALA A 165 -1.44 20.59 11.17
N ASP A 166 -1.43 19.84 12.30
CA ASP A 166 -1.27 20.39 13.65
C ASP A 166 0.24 20.51 13.96
N GLU A 167 0.77 21.75 14.02
CA GLU A 167 2.17 22.01 14.36
C GLU A 167 2.62 21.39 15.70
N LYS A 168 1.70 21.24 16.67
CA LYS A 168 1.98 20.64 17.98
C LYS A 168 2.20 19.11 17.89
N MET A 169 1.67 18.50 16.85
CA MET A 169 1.72 17.05 16.57
C MET A 169 2.76 16.69 15.51
N ALA A 170 3.41 17.70 14.89
CA ALA A 170 4.42 17.45 13.86
C ALA A 170 5.57 16.61 14.41
N PRO A 171 5.94 15.49 13.75
CA PRO A 171 7.03 14.65 14.22
C PRO A 171 8.34 15.44 14.31
N LYS A 172 9.15 15.14 15.33
CA LYS A 172 10.51 15.70 15.42
C LYS A 172 11.42 15.00 14.40
N GLY A 173 12.34 15.73 13.81
CA GLY A 173 13.34 15.18 12.89
C GLY A 173 13.02 15.38 11.40
N LEU A 174 11.91 16.06 11.06
CA LEU A 174 11.64 16.42 9.67
C LEU A 174 12.69 17.44 9.16
N THR A 175 13.20 17.20 7.96
CA THR A 175 14.01 18.18 7.23
C THR A 175 13.12 19.07 6.38
N ILE A 176 13.32 20.38 6.42
CA ILE A 176 12.59 21.33 5.59
C ILE A 176 13.45 21.68 4.39
N GLY A 177 13.06 21.18 3.22
CA GLY A 177 13.57 21.58 1.92
C GLY A 177 15.04 21.32 1.66
N ALA A 178 15.40 21.25 0.38
CA ALA A 178 16.79 21.39 -0.03
C ALA A 178 17.26 22.83 0.25
N GLN A 179 18.21 22.99 1.18
CA GLN A 179 19.03 24.19 1.26
C GLN A 179 20.17 24.10 0.27
#